data_ff9695398b082bc643d59b42d8f4131c
#
_entry.id   ff9695398b082bc643d59b42d8f4131c
#
_cell.length_a   1.000
_cell.length_b   1.000
_cell.length_c   1.000
_cell.angle_alpha   90.00
_cell.angle_beta   90.00
_cell.angle_gamma   90.00
#
_symmetry.space_group_name_H-M   'P 1'
#
loop_
_entity.id
_entity.type
_entity.pdbx_description
1 polymer ?
#
loop_
_entity_poly.entity_id
_entity_poly.type
_entity_poly.pdbx_seq_one_letter_code
_entity_poly.pdbx_strand_id
1 'polypeptide(L)'
;MVARRCALLSLLLALLPACAGPNSRLVTVRAGDGSGAVDFAVKNATDVPINSLYIAKTERVDAAGQNLDDDSPQGAELWGSDLLTHSAIGVGRRVQVDVPPGTWDVRALDRGRRYQHITGLRIAAGGRYILELNDGGWRTR
;
A
#
# COMPACT_ATOMS: atom_id res chain seq x y z
N MET A 1 18.92 -45.06 -50.23
CA MET A 1 18.65 -44.88 -48.77
C MET A 1 18.65 -43.42 -48.44
N VAL A 2 17.49 -42.83 -48.22
CA VAL A 2 17.35 -41.44 -47.85
C VAL A 2 17.05 -41.36 -46.37
N ALA A 3 18.02 -40.88 -45.60
CA ALA A 3 17.85 -40.67 -44.17
C ALA A 3 17.07 -39.35 -43.93
N ARG A 4 15.83 -39.48 -43.50
CA ARG A 4 15.02 -38.34 -43.03
C ARG A 4 15.51 -37.96 -41.64
N ARG A 5 16.18 -36.79 -41.53
CA ARG A 5 16.49 -36.14 -40.25
C ARG A 5 15.25 -35.39 -39.81
N CYS A 6 14.56 -35.88 -38.78
CA CYS A 6 13.56 -35.14 -38.05
C CYS A 6 14.26 -34.08 -37.20
N ALA A 7 14.12 -32.82 -37.60
CA ALA A 7 14.51 -31.71 -36.76
C ALA A 7 13.39 -31.49 -35.71
N LEU A 8 13.65 -31.85 -34.46
CA LEU A 8 12.83 -31.52 -33.33
C LEU A 8 13.05 -30.02 -33.03
N LEU A 9 12.07 -29.22 -33.41
CA LEU A 9 12.02 -27.81 -33.04
C LEU A 9 11.54 -27.74 -31.57
N SER A 10 12.46 -27.65 -30.63
CA SER A 10 12.16 -27.39 -29.22
C SER A 10 11.69 -25.92 -29.09
N LEU A 11 10.39 -25.76 -28.95
CA LEU A 11 9.78 -24.48 -28.63
C LEU A 11 10.07 -24.18 -27.16
N LEU A 12 11.15 -23.41 -26.91
CA LEU A 12 11.45 -22.87 -25.58
C LEU A 12 10.44 -21.78 -25.27
N LEU A 13 9.39 -22.13 -24.55
CA LEU A 13 8.47 -21.14 -23.98
C LEU A 13 9.22 -20.42 -22.86
N ALA A 14 9.80 -19.28 -23.17
CA ALA A 14 10.39 -18.40 -22.18
C ALA A 14 9.25 -17.87 -21.30
N LEU A 15 9.08 -18.46 -20.12
CA LEU A 15 8.31 -17.90 -19.02
C LEU A 15 9.04 -16.63 -18.59
N LEU A 16 8.62 -15.48 -19.14
CA LEU A 16 9.02 -14.20 -18.61
C LEU A 16 8.50 -14.13 -17.16
N PRO A 17 9.39 -13.93 -16.16
CA PRO A 17 8.91 -13.66 -14.82
C PRO A 17 8.05 -12.40 -14.90
N ALA A 18 6.80 -12.48 -14.48
CA ALA A 18 5.98 -11.29 -14.25
C ALA A 18 6.74 -10.45 -13.22
N CYS A 19 7.33 -9.34 -13.65
CA CYS A 19 7.97 -8.40 -12.74
C CYS A 19 6.86 -7.84 -11.84
N ALA A 20 6.72 -8.38 -10.62
CA ALA A 20 5.96 -7.73 -9.58
C ALA A 20 6.58 -6.34 -9.40
N GLY A 21 5.74 -5.29 -9.49
CA GLY A 21 6.20 -3.93 -9.24
C GLY A 21 6.80 -3.79 -7.83
N PRO A 22 7.48 -2.68 -7.53
CA PRO A 22 8.07 -2.46 -6.23
C PRO A 22 6.99 -2.47 -5.14
N ASN A 23 7.38 -2.92 -3.94
CA ASN A 23 6.51 -2.87 -2.77
C ASN A 23 6.29 -1.44 -2.28
N SER A 24 5.15 -1.22 -1.63
CA SER A 24 4.86 0.04 -0.95
C SER A 24 5.84 0.26 0.21
N ARG A 25 6.23 1.52 0.44
CA ARG A 25 7.27 1.85 1.41
C ARG A 25 7.09 3.23 2.02
N LEU A 26 7.56 3.39 3.25
CA LEU A 26 7.69 4.69 3.89
C LEU A 26 9.05 5.31 3.52
N VAL A 27 9.01 6.51 2.95
CA VAL A 27 10.19 7.32 2.65
C VAL A 27 10.32 8.39 3.74
N THR A 28 11.42 8.37 4.47
CA THR A 28 11.75 9.44 5.43
C THR A 28 12.47 10.55 4.68
N VAL A 29 11.79 11.66 4.47
CA VAL A 29 12.37 12.86 3.84
C VAL A 29 13.20 13.65 4.85
N ARG A 30 12.70 13.72 6.08
CA ARG A 30 13.41 14.30 7.21
C ARG A 30 13.06 13.51 8.47
N ALA A 31 14.07 13.06 9.19
CA ALA A 31 13.86 12.38 10.46
C ALA A 31 13.28 13.36 11.50
N GLY A 32 12.38 12.87 12.34
CA GLY A 32 11.84 13.63 13.46
C GLY A 32 12.88 13.76 14.58
N ASP A 33 12.86 14.90 15.23
CA ASP A 33 13.72 15.22 16.40
C ASP A 33 12.98 15.02 17.73
N GLY A 34 11.73 14.58 17.69
CA GLY A 34 10.87 14.39 18.86
C GLY A 34 10.03 15.62 19.22
N SER A 35 10.13 16.71 18.45
CA SER A 35 9.38 17.94 18.69
C SER A 35 8.72 18.47 17.41
N GLY A 36 7.59 19.16 17.57
CA GLY A 36 6.86 19.78 16.49
C GLY A 36 5.87 18.83 15.77
N ALA A 37 5.22 19.36 14.78
CA ALA A 37 4.21 18.64 14.00
C ALA A 37 4.84 17.59 13.08
N VAL A 38 4.08 16.56 12.79
CA VAL A 38 4.39 15.57 11.75
C VAL A 38 3.93 16.10 10.39
N ASP A 39 4.77 15.96 9.38
CA ASP A 39 4.41 16.16 7.97
C ASP A 39 4.34 14.79 7.29
N PHE A 40 3.12 14.30 7.06
CA PHE A 40 2.90 12.97 6.50
C PHE A 40 2.00 13.05 5.27
N ALA A 41 2.47 12.49 4.17
CA ALA A 41 1.72 12.40 2.93
C ALA A 41 1.67 10.96 2.42
N VAL A 42 0.57 10.63 1.74
CA VAL A 42 0.42 9.37 0.99
C VAL A 42 0.48 9.70 -0.50
N LYS A 43 1.41 9.06 -1.21
CA LYS A 43 1.60 9.20 -2.65
C LYS A 43 1.12 7.94 -3.37
N ASN A 44 0.27 8.13 -4.35
CA ASN A 44 -0.14 7.05 -5.24
C ASN A 44 0.87 6.87 -6.37
N ALA A 45 1.78 5.90 -6.22
CA ALA A 45 2.72 5.48 -7.26
C ALA A 45 2.25 4.17 -7.95
N THR A 46 0.96 3.83 -7.83
CA THR A 46 0.33 2.72 -8.55
C THR A 46 -0.22 3.19 -9.90
N ASP A 47 -0.68 2.25 -10.71
CA ASP A 47 -1.29 2.51 -12.02
C ASP A 47 -2.81 2.76 -11.99
N VAL A 48 -3.41 2.77 -10.78
CA VAL A 48 -4.86 2.99 -10.59
C VAL A 48 -5.11 4.02 -9.48
N PRO A 49 -6.26 4.71 -9.49
CA PRO A 49 -6.65 5.59 -8.39
C PRO A 49 -6.83 4.83 -7.07
N ILE A 50 -6.44 5.47 -5.97
CA ILE A 50 -6.76 5.02 -4.62
C ILE A 50 -8.09 5.67 -4.21
N ASN A 51 -9.09 4.86 -3.92
CA ASN A 51 -10.44 5.34 -3.66
C ASN A 51 -10.79 5.46 -2.18
N SER A 52 -10.12 4.70 -1.33
CA SER A 52 -10.30 4.78 0.12
C SER A 52 -8.97 4.66 0.84
N LEU A 53 -8.83 5.37 1.95
CA LEU A 53 -7.64 5.41 2.78
C LEU A 53 -8.02 5.43 4.24
N TYR A 54 -7.48 4.48 4.99
CA TYR A 54 -7.70 4.33 6.43
C TYR A 54 -6.37 4.29 7.16
N ILE A 55 -6.37 4.75 8.40
CA ILE A 55 -5.21 4.68 9.28
C ILE A 55 -5.66 4.28 10.68
N ALA A 56 -4.92 3.39 11.31
CA ALA A 56 -5.17 2.95 12.69
C ALA A 56 -3.86 2.72 13.42
N LYS A 57 -3.87 2.84 14.75
CA LYS A 57 -2.70 2.49 15.55
C LYS A 57 -2.37 1.02 15.40
N THR A 58 -1.11 0.71 15.14
CA THR A 58 -0.62 -0.67 14.95
C THR A 58 -1.02 -1.58 16.10
N GLU A 59 -0.92 -1.12 17.34
CA GLU A 59 -1.31 -1.91 18.53
C GLU A 59 -2.79 -2.32 18.52
N ARG A 60 -3.68 -1.47 17.99
CA ARG A 60 -5.10 -1.78 17.87
C ARG A 60 -5.37 -2.79 16.76
N VAL A 61 -4.66 -2.66 15.64
CA VAL A 61 -4.75 -3.61 14.52
C VAL A 61 -4.25 -4.99 14.96
N ASP A 62 -3.14 -5.05 15.65
CA ASP A 62 -2.57 -6.30 16.16
C ASP A 62 -3.49 -6.97 17.16
N ALA A 63 -4.08 -6.21 18.09
CA ALA A 63 -5.02 -6.73 19.07
C ALA A 63 -6.33 -7.25 18.46
N ALA A 64 -6.78 -6.66 17.36
CA ALA A 64 -8.02 -7.04 16.67
C ALA A 64 -7.84 -8.21 15.68
N GLY A 65 -6.59 -8.54 15.33
CA GLY A 65 -6.27 -9.47 14.25
C GLY A 65 -6.25 -8.76 12.87
N GLN A 66 -5.22 -9.01 12.09
CA GLN A 66 -4.95 -8.27 10.86
C GLN A 66 -5.94 -8.51 9.70
N ASN A 67 -6.87 -9.45 9.86
CA ASN A 67 -7.81 -9.87 8.82
C ASN A 67 -9.18 -9.17 8.90
N LEU A 68 -9.32 -8.12 9.71
CA LEU A 68 -10.57 -7.38 9.78
C LEU A 68 -10.73 -6.50 8.55
N ASP A 69 -11.70 -6.84 7.72
CA ASP A 69 -12.11 -6.00 6.61
C ASP A 69 -12.73 -4.70 7.11
N ASP A 70 -12.43 -3.62 6.41
CA ASP A 70 -13.03 -2.30 6.65
C ASP A 70 -14.56 -2.29 6.50
N ASP A 71 -15.12 -3.25 5.75
CA ASP A 71 -16.56 -3.42 5.55
C ASP A 71 -17.25 -4.16 6.71
N SER A 72 -16.51 -4.82 7.59
CA SER A 72 -17.09 -5.48 8.77
C SER A 72 -17.39 -4.45 9.87
N PRO A 73 -18.38 -4.71 10.76
CA PRO A 73 -18.63 -3.81 11.88
C PRO A 73 -17.41 -3.60 12.78
N GLN A 74 -16.62 -4.65 13.01
CA GLN A 74 -15.39 -4.58 13.80
C GLN A 74 -14.28 -3.82 13.04
N GLY A 75 -14.18 -4.03 11.73
CA GLY A 75 -13.25 -3.31 10.88
C GLY A 75 -13.59 -1.83 10.76
N ALA A 76 -14.86 -1.48 10.64
CA ALA A 76 -15.32 -0.09 10.61
C ALA A 76 -15.00 0.64 11.92
N GLU A 77 -15.13 -0.02 13.06
CA GLU A 77 -14.73 0.54 14.35
C GLU A 77 -13.22 0.70 14.47
N LEU A 78 -12.44 -0.27 13.99
CA LEU A 78 -10.98 -0.26 14.03
C LEU A 78 -10.39 0.84 13.15
N TRP A 79 -10.82 0.90 11.88
CA TRP A 79 -10.25 1.77 10.87
C TRP A 79 -10.85 3.18 10.88
N GLY A 80 -12.06 3.34 11.41
CA GLY A 80 -12.76 4.61 11.41
C GLY A 80 -13.24 5.04 10.02
N SER A 81 -13.38 6.34 9.84
CA SER A 81 -13.86 6.93 8.59
C SER A 81 -12.79 6.91 7.49
N ASP A 82 -13.23 6.78 6.24
CA ASP A 82 -12.37 6.97 5.07
C ASP A 82 -11.81 8.40 5.04
N LEU A 83 -10.50 8.53 5.06
CA LEU A 83 -9.81 9.82 5.07
C LEU A 83 -9.98 10.59 3.75
N LEU A 84 -10.32 9.91 2.66
CA LEU A 84 -10.51 10.55 1.36
C LEU A 84 -11.91 11.12 1.18
N THR A 85 -12.89 10.70 1.97
CA THR A 85 -14.29 11.20 1.91
C THR A 85 -14.81 11.33 0.50
N HIS A 86 -15.21 10.70 -0.34
CA HIS A 86 -15.68 10.88 -1.72
C HIS A 86 -14.62 11.39 -2.72
N SER A 87 -13.36 11.56 -2.31
CA SER A 87 -12.24 11.87 -3.19
C SER A 87 -11.45 10.62 -3.53
N ALA A 88 -10.48 10.75 -4.43
CA ALA A 88 -9.53 9.72 -4.74
C ALA A 88 -8.12 10.31 -4.85
N ILE A 89 -7.11 9.51 -4.56
CA ILE A 89 -5.73 9.89 -4.90
C ILE A 89 -5.47 9.41 -6.32
N GLY A 90 -5.45 10.33 -7.27
CA GLY A 90 -5.13 10.02 -8.68
C GLY A 90 -3.72 9.46 -8.83
N VAL A 91 -3.48 8.77 -9.95
CA VAL A 91 -2.15 8.23 -10.29
C VAL A 91 -1.10 9.35 -10.29
N GLY A 92 0.02 9.12 -9.61
CA GLY A 92 1.10 10.08 -9.45
C GLY A 92 0.82 11.25 -8.49
N ARG A 93 -0.36 11.30 -7.90
CA ARG A 93 -0.75 12.33 -6.94
C ARG A 93 -0.47 11.94 -5.51
N ARG A 94 -0.48 12.92 -4.62
CA ARG A 94 -0.34 12.71 -3.18
C ARG A 94 -1.38 13.51 -2.41
N VAL A 95 -1.69 13.04 -1.23
CA VAL A 95 -2.57 13.70 -0.28
C VAL A 95 -1.84 13.86 1.05
N GLN A 96 -2.03 15.00 1.68
CA GLN A 96 -1.54 15.25 3.04
C GLN A 96 -2.50 14.59 4.03
N VAL A 97 -1.95 13.88 5.00
CA VAL A 97 -2.71 13.20 6.07
C VAL A 97 -2.26 13.74 7.42
N ASP A 98 -3.21 14.20 8.20
CA ASP A 98 -2.95 14.63 9.56
C ASP A 98 -2.88 13.42 10.48
N VAL A 99 -1.71 13.15 11.03
CA VAL A 99 -1.45 12.00 11.90
C VAL A 99 -0.52 12.40 13.05
N PRO A 100 -0.87 12.07 14.30
CA PRO A 100 0.02 12.31 15.43
C PRO A 100 1.23 11.36 15.41
N PRO A 101 2.30 11.70 16.13
CA PRO A 101 3.43 10.78 16.29
C PRO A 101 2.99 9.43 16.84
N GLY A 102 3.62 8.35 16.39
CA GLY A 102 3.31 6.99 16.83
C GLY A 102 3.65 5.93 15.80
N THR A 103 3.13 4.74 16.02
CA THR A 103 3.25 3.62 15.09
C THR A 103 1.88 3.28 14.52
N TRP A 104 1.78 3.30 13.20
CA TRP A 104 0.53 3.28 12.48
C TRP A 104 0.49 2.21 11.40
N ASP A 105 -0.69 1.66 11.17
CA ASP A 105 -1.02 0.86 10.00
C ASP A 105 -1.87 1.71 9.05
N VAL A 106 -1.64 1.54 7.75
CA VAL A 106 -2.40 2.19 6.69
C VAL A 106 -3.05 1.13 5.81
N ARG A 107 -4.32 1.33 5.50
CA ARG A 107 -5.08 0.52 4.56
C ARG A 107 -5.57 1.39 3.41
N ALA A 108 -5.23 1.01 2.19
CA ALA A 108 -5.64 1.70 0.97
C ALA A 108 -6.40 0.74 0.06
N LEU A 109 -7.45 1.24 -0.59
CA LEU A 109 -8.30 0.44 -1.47
C LEU A 109 -8.43 1.10 -2.84
N ASP A 110 -8.47 0.27 -3.89
CA ASP A 110 -8.90 0.71 -5.22
C ASP A 110 -10.42 0.54 -5.40
N ARG A 111 -10.94 0.95 -6.54
CA ARG A 111 -12.37 0.78 -6.86
C ARG A 111 -12.77 -0.69 -7.06
N GLY A 112 -11.80 -1.56 -7.36
CA GLY A 112 -12.01 -2.99 -7.46
C GLY A 112 -12.13 -3.62 -6.07
N ARG A 113 -11.54 -4.78 -5.89
CA ARG A 113 -11.52 -5.46 -4.60
C ARG A 113 -10.08 -5.63 -4.07
N ARG A 114 -9.16 -4.82 -4.57
CA ARG A 114 -7.78 -4.86 -4.13
C ARG A 114 -7.55 -3.89 -2.99
N TYR A 115 -6.67 -4.27 -2.12
CA TYR A 115 -6.24 -3.44 -1.00
C TYR A 115 -4.73 -3.53 -0.80
N GLN A 116 -4.20 -2.54 -0.12
CA GLN A 116 -2.86 -2.57 0.45
C GLN A 116 -2.98 -2.38 1.95
N HIS A 117 -2.19 -3.11 2.71
CA HIS A 117 -2.07 -2.97 4.14
C HIS A 117 -0.59 -2.83 4.51
N ILE A 118 -0.21 -1.65 4.94
CA ILE A 118 1.16 -1.32 5.34
C ILE A 118 1.17 -1.20 6.86
N THR A 119 2.00 -2.00 7.50
CA THR A 119 2.02 -2.15 8.96
C THR A 119 3.24 -1.49 9.59
N GLY A 120 3.08 -1.04 10.82
CA GLY A 120 4.20 -0.65 11.66
C GLY A 120 4.95 0.60 11.19
N LEU A 121 4.26 1.55 10.59
CA LEU A 121 4.87 2.81 10.16
C LEU A 121 5.22 3.66 11.38
N ARG A 122 6.50 3.87 11.61
CA ARG A 122 7.00 4.71 12.71
C ARG A 122 7.09 6.15 12.25
N ILE A 123 6.32 7.01 12.88
CA ILE A 123 6.20 8.44 12.57
C ILE A 123 6.57 9.22 13.82
N ALA A 124 7.68 9.95 13.76
CA ALA A 124 8.18 10.75 14.87
C ALA A 124 7.80 12.22 14.73
N ALA A 125 7.59 12.89 15.85
CA ALA A 125 7.34 14.32 15.89
C ALA A 125 8.45 15.12 15.21
N GLY A 126 8.11 16.14 14.44
CA GLY A 126 9.02 16.98 13.66
C GLY A 126 9.51 16.33 12.36
N GLY A 127 9.15 15.08 12.09
CA GLY A 127 9.56 14.37 10.88
C GLY A 127 8.71 14.71 9.66
N ARG A 128 9.27 14.44 8.48
CA ARG A 128 8.58 14.49 7.19
C ARG A 128 8.68 13.14 6.52
N TYR A 129 7.53 12.58 6.18
CA TYR A 129 7.41 11.24 5.62
C TYR A 129 6.49 11.21 4.42
N ILE A 130 6.80 10.35 3.46
CA ILE A 130 5.93 10.03 2.33
C ILE A 130 5.74 8.52 2.28
N LEU A 131 4.49 8.07 2.43
CA LEU A 131 4.13 6.69 2.15
C LEU A 131 3.89 6.54 0.65
N GLU A 132 4.78 5.87 -0.05
CA GLU A 132 4.61 5.53 -1.46
C GLU A 132 3.86 4.21 -1.60
N LEU A 133 2.65 4.25 -2.15
CA LEU A 133 1.87 3.08 -2.51
C LEU A 133 2.25 2.64 -3.92
N ASN A 134 2.80 1.45 -4.06
CA ASN A 134 3.30 0.89 -5.32
C ASN A 134 2.49 -0.34 -5.75
N ASP A 135 2.57 -0.72 -7.03
CA ASP A 135 1.78 -1.83 -7.59
C ASP A 135 2.07 -3.19 -6.94
N GLY A 136 3.29 -3.42 -6.47
CA GLY A 136 3.65 -4.64 -5.74
C GLY A 136 2.97 -4.83 -4.39
N GLY A 137 2.32 -3.79 -3.85
CA GLY A 137 1.60 -3.83 -2.58
C GLY A 137 0.16 -4.35 -2.67
N TRP A 138 -0.40 -4.49 -3.87
CA TRP A 138 -1.79 -4.90 -4.03
C TRP A 138 -2.04 -6.36 -3.64
N ARG A 139 -3.14 -6.56 -2.92
CA ARG A 139 -3.70 -7.87 -2.55
C ARG A 139 -5.19 -7.90 -2.92
N THR A 140 -5.71 -9.08 -3.19
CA THR A 140 -7.13 -9.31 -3.43
C THR A 140 -7.83 -9.68 -2.12
N ARG A 141 -9.03 -9.13 -1.90
CA ARG A 141 -9.91 -9.50 -0.78
C ARG A 141 -10.43 -10.92 -0.92
#